data_b1b82dce3e54ad75d14d9935b390be15
#
_entry.id   b1b82dce3e54ad75d14d9935b390be15
#
_cell.length_a   1.000
_cell.length_b   1.000
_cell.length_c   1.000
_cell.angle_alpha   90.00
_cell.angle_beta   90.00
_cell.angle_gamma   90.00
#
_symmetry.space_group_name_H-M   'P 1'
#
loop_
_entity.id
_entity.type
_entity.pdbx_description
1 polymer ?
#
loop_
_entity_poly.entity_id
_entity_poly.type
_entity_poly.pdbx_seq_one_letter_code
_entity_poly.pdbx_strand_id
1 'polypeptide(L)'
;QLRHELRIAQIDKEKSEELVQTKLRYFTNISHDLLTPLTIITCLIDDAEMTNGSRISQLTMIRSNVNKLRRLLQQILDFRKVESGNMKLSVSKSDVISFIDDVCKIHFTPLMRKKNQTFTFLTEDRHLMAYFDRDKLDKIVSNLLSNAYKYTANGGNIKLIVDSYWESENHHLRIQVVDTGEGIAPADLENVFKRFYTINKGDESESNGIGLSLTKDLVEL
;
A
#
# COMPACT_ATOMS: atom_id res chain seq x y z
N GLN A 1 4.37 -40.16 -23.34
CA GLN A 1 4.99 -38.86 -23.66
C GLN A 1 3.93 -37.86 -24.11
N LEU A 2 3.15 -38.13 -25.13
CA LEU A 2 2.08 -37.26 -25.69
C LEU A 2 1.02 -36.86 -24.63
N ARG A 3 0.59 -37.78 -23.75
CA ARG A 3 -0.34 -37.47 -22.66
C ARG A 3 0.24 -36.50 -21.63
N HIS A 4 1.54 -36.57 -21.39
CA HIS A 4 2.23 -35.65 -20.45
C HIS A 4 2.35 -34.26 -21.04
N GLU A 5 2.69 -34.15 -22.31
CA GLU A 5 2.78 -32.88 -23.05
C GLU A 5 1.41 -32.18 -23.15
N LEU A 6 0.34 -32.93 -23.45
CA LEU A 6 -1.04 -32.41 -23.46
C LEU A 6 -1.46 -31.89 -22.08
N ARG A 7 -1.07 -32.56 -20.97
CA ARG A 7 -1.40 -32.14 -19.61
C ARG A 7 -0.66 -30.87 -19.23
N ILE A 8 0.62 -30.73 -19.62
CA ILE A 8 1.38 -29.51 -19.40
C ILE A 8 0.76 -28.34 -20.16
N ALA A 9 0.45 -28.52 -21.45
CA ALA A 9 -0.18 -27.49 -22.26
C ALA A 9 -1.56 -27.08 -21.73
N GLN A 10 -2.32 -27.99 -21.16
CA GLN A 10 -3.60 -27.66 -20.52
C GLN A 10 -3.43 -26.85 -19.24
N ILE A 11 -2.47 -27.22 -18.38
CA ILE A 11 -2.14 -26.46 -17.17
C ILE A 11 -1.65 -25.05 -17.51
N ASP A 12 -0.82 -24.90 -18.53
CA ASP A 12 -0.31 -23.59 -18.97
C ASP A 12 -1.44 -22.72 -19.54
N LYS A 13 -2.38 -23.34 -20.28
CA LYS A 13 -3.57 -22.65 -20.77
C LYS A 13 -4.46 -22.16 -19.62
N GLU A 14 -4.77 -23.02 -18.66
CA GLU A 14 -5.59 -22.68 -17.49
C GLU A 14 -4.96 -21.53 -16.66
N LYS A 15 -3.64 -21.59 -16.43
CA LYS A 15 -2.90 -20.51 -15.77
C LYS A 15 -2.93 -19.19 -16.56
N SER A 16 -2.83 -19.27 -17.88
CA SER A 16 -2.91 -18.09 -18.75
C SER A 16 -4.31 -17.47 -18.71
N GLU A 17 -5.36 -18.28 -18.75
CA GLU A 17 -6.75 -17.82 -18.66
C GLU A 17 -7.04 -17.20 -17.28
N GLU A 18 -6.57 -17.81 -16.19
CA GLU A 18 -6.69 -17.27 -14.83
C GLU A 18 -5.98 -15.90 -14.70
N LEU A 19 -4.78 -15.77 -15.29
CA LEU A 19 -4.05 -14.51 -15.31
C LEU A 19 -4.80 -13.42 -16.06
N VAL A 20 -5.39 -13.75 -17.22
CA VAL A 20 -6.19 -12.81 -18.02
C VAL A 20 -7.43 -12.37 -17.23
N GLN A 21 -8.15 -13.30 -16.61
CA GLN A 21 -9.32 -12.99 -15.77
C GLN A 21 -8.96 -12.11 -14.57
N THR A 22 -7.83 -12.40 -13.94
CA THR A 22 -7.32 -11.59 -12.83
C THR A 22 -6.98 -10.17 -13.29
N LYS A 23 -6.33 -10.01 -14.45
CA LYS A 23 -6.05 -8.70 -15.06
C LYS A 23 -7.33 -7.94 -15.42
N LEU A 24 -8.33 -8.60 -15.99
CA LEU A 24 -9.62 -7.96 -16.33
C LEU A 24 -10.35 -7.46 -15.08
N ARG A 25 -10.42 -8.30 -14.04
CA ARG A 25 -11.02 -7.91 -12.74
C ARG A 25 -10.31 -6.70 -12.14
N TYR A 26 -8.98 -6.68 -12.24
CA TYR A 26 -8.18 -5.54 -11.81
C TYR A 26 -8.50 -4.24 -12.55
N PHE A 27 -8.58 -4.28 -13.88
CA PHE A 27 -8.96 -3.10 -14.66
C PHE A 27 -10.36 -2.60 -14.31
N THR A 28 -11.29 -3.51 -14.04
CA THR A 28 -12.65 -3.15 -13.63
C THR A 28 -12.63 -2.46 -12.27
N ASN A 29 -11.92 -3.03 -11.29
CA ASN A 29 -11.81 -2.45 -9.94
C ASN A 29 -11.14 -1.09 -9.95
N ILE A 30 -10.01 -0.94 -10.67
CA ILE A 30 -9.34 0.35 -10.83
C ILE A 30 -10.27 1.39 -11.46
N SER A 31 -10.99 1.01 -12.52
CA SER A 31 -11.92 1.94 -13.18
C SER A 31 -12.98 2.43 -12.22
N HIS A 32 -13.55 1.55 -11.41
CA HIS A 32 -14.51 1.90 -10.38
C HIS A 32 -13.89 2.85 -9.32
N ASP A 33 -12.68 2.52 -8.84
CA ASP A 33 -11.99 3.30 -7.81
C ASP A 33 -11.50 4.66 -8.28
N LEU A 34 -11.29 4.83 -9.60
CA LEU A 34 -11.00 6.11 -10.21
C LEU A 34 -12.29 6.91 -10.46
N LEU A 35 -13.38 6.26 -10.87
CA LEU A 35 -14.66 6.93 -11.15
C LEU A 35 -15.30 7.48 -9.87
N THR A 36 -15.26 6.77 -8.76
CA THR A 36 -15.87 7.19 -7.49
C THR A 36 -15.40 8.58 -7.03
N PRO A 37 -14.07 8.85 -6.80
CA PRO A 37 -13.61 10.18 -6.41
C PRO A 37 -13.86 11.23 -7.47
N LEU A 38 -13.83 10.87 -8.76
CA LEU A 38 -14.13 11.78 -9.85
C LEU A 38 -15.59 12.22 -9.80
N THR A 39 -16.52 11.30 -9.61
CA THR A 39 -17.96 11.60 -9.46
C THR A 39 -18.21 12.50 -8.27
N ILE A 40 -17.58 12.23 -7.11
CA ILE A 40 -17.72 13.09 -5.93
C ILE A 40 -17.21 14.51 -6.22
N ILE A 41 -16.07 14.65 -6.90
CA ILE A 41 -15.52 15.95 -7.28
C ILE A 41 -16.52 16.70 -8.18
N THR A 42 -17.08 16.02 -9.19
CA THR A 42 -18.06 16.64 -10.12
C THR A 42 -19.30 17.09 -9.37
N CYS A 43 -19.89 16.22 -8.53
CA CYS A 43 -21.07 16.60 -7.73
C CYS A 43 -20.81 17.79 -6.79
N LEU A 44 -19.62 17.87 -6.18
CA LEU A 44 -19.25 19.00 -5.31
C LEU A 44 -19.04 20.31 -6.07
N ILE A 45 -18.57 20.23 -7.32
CA ILE A 45 -18.45 21.41 -8.21
C ILE A 45 -19.84 21.88 -8.61
N ASP A 46 -20.72 20.97 -9.07
CA ASP A 46 -22.08 21.27 -9.47
C ASP A 46 -22.90 21.91 -8.32
N ASP A 47 -22.74 21.37 -7.09
CA ASP A 47 -23.37 21.92 -5.88
C ASP A 47 -22.82 23.30 -5.50
N ALA A 48 -21.51 23.51 -5.70
CA ALA A 48 -20.87 24.81 -5.45
C ALA A 48 -21.33 25.91 -6.44
N GLU A 49 -21.74 25.53 -7.66
CA GLU A 49 -22.29 26.43 -8.64
C GLU A 49 -23.74 26.81 -8.29
N MET A 50 -24.52 25.91 -7.68
CA MET A 50 -25.92 26.09 -7.34
C MET A 50 -26.15 26.80 -6.00
N THR A 51 -25.23 26.69 -5.07
CA THR A 51 -25.40 27.15 -3.68
C THR A 51 -24.30 28.14 -3.27
N ASN A 52 -24.71 29.29 -2.73
CA ASN A 52 -23.79 30.24 -2.04
C ASN A 52 -23.28 29.73 -0.68
N GLY A 53 -23.31 28.42 -0.45
CA GLY A 53 -22.94 27.76 0.79
C GLY A 53 -21.43 27.53 0.95
N SER A 54 -21.04 27.00 2.09
CA SER A 54 -19.68 26.84 2.63
C SER A 54 -18.64 26.32 1.62
N ARG A 55 -18.11 27.17 0.75
CA ARG A 55 -17.08 26.86 -0.27
C ARG A 55 -15.83 26.22 0.31
N ILE A 56 -15.49 26.50 1.58
CA ILE A 56 -14.26 25.99 2.22
C ILE A 56 -14.36 24.47 2.47
N SER A 57 -15.50 23.98 2.94
CA SER A 57 -15.68 22.52 3.18
C SER A 57 -15.68 21.74 1.88
N GLN A 58 -16.35 22.25 0.83
CA GLN A 58 -16.38 21.63 -0.49
C GLN A 58 -14.98 21.58 -1.13
N LEU A 59 -14.21 22.67 -1.08
CA LEU A 59 -12.82 22.69 -1.56
C LEU A 59 -11.93 21.69 -0.81
N THR A 60 -12.15 21.52 0.50
CA THR A 60 -11.41 20.54 1.28
C THR A 60 -11.74 19.10 0.85
N MET A 61 -13.01 18.81 0.56
CA MET A 61 -13.46 17.50 0.08
C MET A 61 -12.94 17.24 -1.35
N ILE A 62 -13.01 18.22 -2.24
CA ILE A 62 -12.45 18.14 -3.60
C ILE A 62 -10.95 17.82 -3.52
N ARG A 63 -10.20 18.58 -2.72
CA ARG A 63 -8.76 18.36 -2.54
C ARG A 63 -8.43 16.97 -2.01
N SER A 64 -9.23 16.45 -1.09
CA SER A 64 -9.08 15.09 -0.54
C SER A 64 -9.28 14.03 -1.65
N ASN A 65 -10.32 14.15 -2.46
CA ASN A 65 -10.60 13.22 -3.56
C ASN A 65 -9.56 13.31 -4.70
N VAL A 66 -9.07 14.51 -5.04
CA VAL A 66 -7.95 14.68 -5.99
C VAL A 66 -6.68 13.98 -5.46
N ASN A 67 -6.37 14.11 -4.17
CA ASN A 67 -5.22 13.43 -3.57
C ASN A 67 -5.38 11.90 -3.55
N LYS A 68 -6.60 11.40 -3.34
CA LYS A 68 -6.93 9.96 -3.45
C LYS A 68 -6.68 9.48 -4.88
N LEU A 69 -7.21 10.19 -5.88
CA LEU A 69 -7.02 9.87 -7.29
C LEU A 69 -5.54 9.85 -7.69
N ARG A 70 -4.77 10.86 -7.25
CA ARG A 70 -3.33 10.93 -7.51
C ARG A 70 -2.58 9.73 -6.93
N ARG A 71 -2.92 9.29 -5.70
CA ARG A 71 -2.31 8.10 -5.07
C ARG A 71 -2.62 6.83 -5.86
N LEU A 72 -3.86 6.64 -6.30
CA LEU A 72 -4.26 5.49 -7.12
C LEU A 72 -3.49 5.43 -8.44
N LEU A 73 -3.41 6.56 -9.16
CA LEU A 73 -2.63 6.66 -10.40
C LEU A 73 -1.15 6.34 -10.17
N GLN A 74 -0.56 6.85 -9.08
CA GLN A 74 0.84 6.57 -8.76
C GLN A 74 1.07 5.08 -8.47
N GLN A 75 0.17 4.42 -7.75
CA GLN A 75 0.25 2.97 -7.50
C GLN A 75 0.18 2.16 -8.79
N ILE A 76 -0.69 2.55 -9.73
CA ILE A 76 -0.80 1.90 -11.05
C ILE A 76 0.49 2.07 -11.84
N LEU A 77 1.07 3.28 -11.86
CA LEU A 77 2.32 3.56 -12.56
C LEU A 77 3.51 2.79 -11.94
N ASP A 78 3.60 2.72 -10.63
CA ASP A 78 4.64 1.97 -9.93
C ASP A 78 4.50 0.46 -10.21
N PHE A 79 3.27 -0.06 -10.15
CA PHE A 79 2.97 -1.43 -10.53
C PHE A 79 3.42 -1.75 -11.97
N ARG A 80 3.11 -0.88 -12.93
CA ARG A 80 3.53 -1.04 -14.33
C ARG A 80 5.04 -1.04 -14.49
N LYS A 81 5.77 -0.18 -13.75
CA LYS A 81 7.23 -0.14 -13.77
C LYS A 81 7.85 -1.43 -13.25
N VAL A 82 7.30 -2.00 -12.18
CA VAL A 82 7.72 -3.30 -11.63
C VAL A 82 7.43 -4.42 -12.64
N GLU A 83 6.19 -4.50 -13.16
CA GLU A 83 5.78 -5.55 -14.12
C GLU A 83 6.65 -5.56 -15.38
N SER A 84 7.07 -4.38 -15.86
CA SER A 84 7.91 -4.24 -17.04
C SER A 84 9.43 -4.41 -16.79
N GLY A 85 9.84 -4.65 -15.53
CA GLY A 85 11.25 -4.69 -15.15
C GLY A 85 11.98 -3.35 -15.27
N ASN A 86 11.24 -2.24 -15.43
CA ASN A 86 11.80 -0.91 -15.61
C ASN A 86 11.94 -0.10 -14.31
N MET A 87 11.62 -0.71 -13.16
CA MET A 87 11.81 -0.07 -11.88
C MET A 87 13.30 -0.04 -11.55
N LYS A 88 13.85 1.16 -11.36
CA LYS A 88 15.25 1.36 -11.01
C LYS A 88 15.37 1.85 -9.58
N LEU A 89 16.41 1.42 -8.86
CA LEU A 89 16.78 1.95 -7.56
C LEU A 89 17.60 3.24 -7.75
N SER A 90 17.24 4.26 -6.96
CA SER A 90 17.99 5.52 -6.84
C SER A 90 18.48 5.65 -5.40
N VAL A 91 19.60 4.99 -5.10
CA VAL A 91 20.12 4.91 -3.73
C VAL A 91 20.96 6.14 -3.38
N SER A 92 20.80 6.60 -2.14
CA SER A 92 21.63 7.64 -1.54
C SER A 92 21.99 7.27 -0.11
N LYS A 93 23.17 7.70 0.37
CA LYS A 93 23.60 7.48 1.75
C LYS A 93 22.83 8.42 2.69
N SER A 94 22.10 7.87 3.63
CA SER A 94 21.31 8.65 4.61
C SER A 94 21.12 7.86 5.90
N ASP A 95 20.69 8.54 6.97
CA ASP A 95 20.30 7.90 8.22
C ASP A 95 18.88 7.32 8.06
N VAL A 96 18.79 6.00 8.01
CA VAL A 96 17.53 5.29 7.78
C VAL A 96 16.57 5.41 8.97
N ILE A 97 17.09 5.44 10.20
CA ILE A 97 16.27 5.56 11.42
C ILE A 97 15.60 6.93 11.46
N SER A 98 16.39 8.00 11.26
CA SER A 98 15.86 9.36 11.21
C SER A 98 14.83 9.52 10.10
N PHE A 99 15.09 8.95 8.92
CA PHE A 99 14.17 9.00 7.79
C PHE A 99 12.82 8.33 8.09
N ILE A 100 12.83 7.13 8.68
CA ILE A 100 11.60 6.41 9.03
C ILE A 100 10.83 7.14 10.13
N ASP A 101 11.53 7.69 11.14
CA ASP A 101 10.92 8.47 12.21
C ASP A 101 10.22 9.73 11.65
N ASP A 102 10.84 10.43 10.71
CA ASP A 102 10.25 11.59 10.03
C ASP A 102 8.97 11.20 9.27
N VAL A 103 8.98 10.10 8.52
CA VAL A 103 7.79 9.57 7.83
C VAL A 103 6.66 9.31 8.82
N CYS A 104 6.98 8.69 9.97
CA CYS A 104 6.01 8.40 11.02
C CYS A 104 5.41 9.68 11.64
N LYS A 105 6.27 10.64 12.00
CA LYS A 105 5.86 11.90 12.66
C LYS A 105 5.01 12.77 11.74
N ILE A 106 5.40 12.87 10.48
CA ILE A 106 4.74 13.77 9.52
C ILE A 106 3.42 13.19 9.05
N HIS A 107 3.38 11.91 8.73
CA HIS A 107 2.23 11.33 8.02
C HIS A 107 1.30 10.54 8.92
N PHE A 108 1.82 9.76 9.88
CA PHE A 108 1.02 8.77 10.60
C PHE A 108 0.62 9.18 12.01
N THR A 109 1.49 9.81 12.77
CA THR A 109 1.15 10.26 14.14
C THR A 109 -0.11 11.13 14.20
N PRO A 110 -0.31 12.12 13.29
CA PRO A 110 -1.53 12.91 13.28
C PRO A 110 -2.78 12.11 12.89
N LEU A 111 -2.64 11.14 11.99
CA LEU A 111 -3.75 10.28 11.56
C LEU A 111 -4.21 9.34 12.68
N MET A 112 -3.27 8.70 13.35
CA MET A 112 -3.55 7.75 14.43
C MET A 112 -4.22 8.44 15.62
N ARG A 113 -3.83 9.67 15.94
CA ARG A 113 -4.50 10.52 16.96
C ARG A 113 -5.99 10.73 16.65
N LYS A 114 -6.39 10.89 15.38
CA LYS A 114 -7.80 11.07 15.00
C LYS A 114 -8.67 9.85 15.32
N LYS A 115 -8.09 8.66 15.33
CA LYS A 115 -8.76 7.40 15.72
C LYS A 115 -8.49 7.03 17.19
N ASN A 116 -7.85 7.91 17.99
CA ASN A 116 -7.39 7.58 19.35
C ASN A 116 -6.52 6.32 19.42
N GLN A 117 -5.83 5.97 18.32
CA GLN A 117 -4.90 4.85 18.27
C GLN A 117 -3.57 5.25 18.91
N THR A 118 -2.98 4.35 19.71
CA THR A 118 -1.65 4.53 20.28
C THR A 118 -0.59 4.10 19.28
N PHE A 119 0.31 5.00 18.91
CA PHE A 119 1.44 4.70 18.03
C PHE A 119 2.75 4.73 18.81
N THR A 120 3.57 3.69 18.64
CA THR A 120 4.89 3.58 19.26
C THR A 120 5.93 3.24 18.18
N PHE A 121 6.98 4.06 18.08
CA PHE A 121 8.17 3.78 17.29
C PHE A 121 9.26 3.25 18.20
N LEU A 122 9.79 2.07 17.93
CA LEU A 122 10.81 1.38 18.71
C LEU A 122 12.02 1.09 17.82
N THR A 123 13.20 1.40 18.33
CA THR A 123 14.47 1.07 17.68
C THR A 123 15.56 0.97 18.76
N GLU A 124 16.50 0.05 18.56
CA GLU A 124 17.73 -0.04 19.38
C GLU A 124 18.81 0.89 18.83
N ASP A 125 18.80 1.14 17.52
CA ASP A 125 19.75 2.00 16.82
C ASP A 125 19.29 3.45 16.87
N ARG A 126 20.12 4.36 17.39
CA ARG A 126 19.83 5.81 17.33
C ARG A 126 20.06 6.39 15.94
N HIS A 127 21.06 5.89 15.24
CA HIS A 127 21.47 6.30 13.91
C HIS A 127 21.98 5.09 13.14
N LEU A 128 21.51 4.91 11.92
CA LEU A 128 21.98 3.87 11.01
C LEU A 128 22.20 4.46 9.61
N MET A 129 23.47 4.71 9.28
CA MET A 129 23.83 5.20 7.95
C MET A 129 23.88 4.06 6.94
N ALA A 130 22.98 4.09 5.96
CA ALA A 130 22.88 3.08 4.92
C ALA A 130 22.67 3.72 3.53
N TYR A 131 22.92 2.94 2.48
CA TYR A 131 22.54 3.29 1.13
C TYR A 131 21.17 2.70 0.82
N PHE A 132 20.17 3.54 0.61
CA PHE A 132 18.83 3.12 0.28
C PHE A 132 18.12 4.12 -0.64
N ASP A 133 17.06 3.65 -1.30
CA ASP A 133 16.16 4.49 -2.09
C ASP A 133 15.06 5.04 -1.17
N ARG A 134 15.10 6.35 -0.91
CA ARG A 134 14.17 7.03 0.00
C ARG A 134 12.71 6.93 -0.49
N ASP A 135 12.47 7.04 -1.80
CA ASP A 135 11.12 6.93 -2.37
C ASP A 135 10.54 5.52 -2.18
N LYS A 136 11.36 4.49 -2.40
CA LYS A 136 10.93 3.10 -2.23
C LYS A 136 10.70 2.76 -0.76
N LEU A 137 11.61 3.17 0.12
CA LEU A 137 11.47 2.94 1.55
C LEU A 137 10.25 3.67 2.13
N ASP A 138 10.00 4.92 1.71
CA ASP A 138 8.78 5.66 2.08
C ASP A 138 7.52 4.88 1.67
N LYS A 139 7.46 4.39 0.44
CA LYS A 139 6.32 3.59 -0.06
C LYS A 139 6.09 2.31 0.74
N ILE A 140 7.17 1.58 1.09
CA ILE A 140 7.10 0.37 1.91
C ILE A 140 6.51 0.70 3.28
N VAL A 141 7.13 1.63 4.01
CA VAL A 141 6.73 2.02 5.36
C VAL A 141 5.31 2.59 5.37
N SER A 142 5.01 3.48 4.43
CA SER A 142 3.69 4.11 4.30
C SER A 142 2.60 3.09 4.00
N ASN A 143 2.85 2.09 3.17
CA ASN A 143 1.87 1.06 2.86
C ASN A 143 1.59 0.16 4.07
N LEU A 144 2.63 -0.28 4.79
CA LEU A 144 2.48 -1.10 5.99
C LEU A 144 1.73 -0.35 7.10
N LEU A 145 2.12 0.90 7.39
CA LEU A 145 1.47 1.72 8.40
C LEU A 145 0.04 2.13 8.02
N SER A 146 -0.24 2.36 6.74
CA SER A 146 -1.59 2.62 6.24
C SER A 146 -2.52 1.43 6.46
N ASN A 147 -2.03 0.22 6.23
CA ASN A 147 -2.79 -1.01 6.50
C ASN A 147 -3.05 -1.15 8.01
N ALA A 148 -2.03 -1.00 8.86
CA ALA A 148 -2.19 -1.03 10.30
C ALA A 148 -3.22 0.00 10.79
N TYR A 149 -3.13 1.26 10.32
CA TYR A 149 -4.11 2.30 10.63
C TYR A 149 -5.53 1.94 10.21
N LYS A 150 -5.68 1.37 9.01
CA LYS A 150 -6.98 1.02 8.45
C LYS A 150 -7.67 -0.09 9.23
N TYR A 151 -6.94 -1.17 9.53
CA TYR A 151 -7.48 -2.40 10.10
C TYR A 151 -7.44 -2.46 11.63
N THR A 152 -6.82 -1.49 12.28
CA THR A 152 -6.88 -1.33 13.74
C THR A 152 -8.09 -0.49 14.13
N ALA A 153 -8.86 -0.98 15.09
CA ALA A 153 -10.01 -0.26 15.63
C ALA A 153 -9.62 1.03 16.35
N ASN A 154 -10.58 1.90 16.59
CA ASN A 154 -10.39 3.09 17.43
C ASN A 154 -9.91 2.68 18.83
N GLY A 155 -8.89 3.35 19.34
CA GLY A 155 -8.28 3.05 20.65
C GLY A 155 -7.27 1.89 20.61
N GLY A 156 -7.06 1.23 19.49
CA GLY A 156 -6.09 0.15 19.36
C GLY A 156 -4.62 0.62 19.33
N ASN A 157 -3.70 -0.33 19.27
CA ASN A 157 -2.25 -0.07 19.35
C ASN A 157 -1.56 -0.46 18.05
N ILE A 158 -0.62 0.38 17.60
CA ILE A 158 0.24 0.14 16.45
C ILE A 158 1.68 0.40 16.86
N LYS A 159 2.57 -0.57 16.62
CA LYS A 159 4.00 -0.43 16.89
C LYS A 159 4.78 -0.60 15.61
N LEU A 160 5.70 0.29 15.35
CA LEU A 160 6.73 0.16 14.32
C LEU A 160 8.06 -0.12 15.01
N ILE A 161 8.65 -1.28 14.71
CA ILE A 161 9.93 -1.71 15.26
C ILE A 161 10.94 -1.70 14.11
N VAL A 162 12.05 -1.01 14.29
CA VAL A 162 13.12 -0.94 13.29
C VAL A 162 14.44 -1.31 13.98
N ASP A 163 15.03 -2.39 13.54
CA ASP A 163 16.30 -2.89 14.05
C ASP A 163 17.20 -3.37 12.90
N SER A 164 18.49 -3.39 13.17
CA SER A 164 19.47 -3.95 12.26
C SER A 164 20.13 -5.19 12.86
N TYR A 165 20.48 -6.14 12.01
CA TYR A 165 21.17 -7.35 12.44
C TYR A 165 22.12 -7.85 11.36
N TRP A 166 23.13 -8.61 11.81
CA TRP A 166 24.07 -9.26 10.90
C TRP A 166 23.65 -10.71 10.67
N GLU A 167 23.59 -11.10 9.40
CA GLU A 167 23.43 -12.49 8.99
C GLU A 167 24.59 -12.85 8.07
N SER A 168 25.50 -13.69 8.55
CA SER A 168 26.80 -13.95 7.89
C SER A 168 27.58 -12.64 7.67
N GLU A 169 27.87 -12.26 6.44
CA GLU A 169 28.58 -11.03 6.08
C GLU A 169 27.65 -9.87 5.70
N ASN A 170 26.35 -10.10 5.68
CA ASN A 170 25.35 -9.11 5.28
C ASN A 170 24.74 -8.41 6.49
N HIS A 171 24.60 -7.09 6.39
CA HIS A 171 23.91 -6.28 7.37
C HIS A 171 22.49 -6.01 6.88
N HIS A 172 21.51 -6.48 7.66
CA HIS A 172 20.09 -6.40 7.30
C HIS A 172 19.39 -5.34 8.16
N LEU A 173 18.45 -4.62 7.53
CA LEU A 173 17.47 -3.78 8.20
C LEU A 173 16.16 -4.56 8.31
N ARG A 174 15.62 -4.68 9.51
CA ARG A 174 14.31 -5.28 9.76
C ARG A 174 13.32 -4.21 10.17
N ILE A 175 12.20 -4.17 9.46
CA ILE A 175 11.09 -3.28 9.73
C ILE A 175 9.86 -4.14 10.05
N GLN A 176 9.32 -4.01 11.26
CA GLN A 176 8.14 -4.75 11.70
C GLN A 176 7.03 -3.77 12.09
N VAL A 177 5.84 -3.99 11.55
CA VAL A 177 4.63 -3.31 11.98
C VAL A 177 3.77 -4.31 12.74
N VAL A 178 3.47 -4.01 13.98
CA VAL A 178 2.63 -4.83 14.86
C VAL A 178 1.40 -4.02 15.23
N ASP A 179 0.23 -4.55 14.96
CA ASP A 179 -1.05 -3.91 15.24
C ASP A 179 -1.97 -4.82 16.06
N THR A 180 -2.97 -4.25 16.69
CA THR A 180 -4.02 -4.96 17.43
C THR A 180 -5.33 -5.02 16.65
N GLY A 181 -5.23 -5.05 15.33
CA GLY A 181 -6.36 -5.14 14.42
C GLY A 181 -7.01 -6.53 14.40
N GLU A 182 -7.93 -6.71 13.49
CA GLU A 182 -8.71 -7.96 13.36
C GLU A 182 -7.87 -9.16 12.86
N GLY A 183 -6.63 -8.90 12.41
CA GLY A 183 -5.74 -9.92 11.87
C GLY A 183 -6.18 -10.45 10.50
N ILE A 184 -5.44 -11.45 10.01
CA ILE A 184 -5.65 -12.11 8.73
C ILE A 184 -5.96 -13.57 9.00
N ALA A 185 -7.04 -14.09 8.41
CA ALA A 185 -7.38 -15.51 8.55
C ALA A 185 -6.27 -16.40 7.97
N PRO A 186 -5.95 -17.56 8.58
CA PRO A 186 -4.89 -18.44 8.11
C PRO A 186 -5.00 -18.83 6.63
N ALA A 187 -6.23 -18.98 6.12
CA ALA A 187 -6.48 -19.30 4.71
C ALA A 187 -6.09 -18.17 3.75
N ASP A 188 -6.00 -16.94 4.23
CA ASP A 188 -5.69 -15.75 3.41
C ASP A 188 -4.21 -15.37 3.47
N LEU A 189 -3.44 -15.86 4.47
CA LEU A 189 -2.05 -15.48 4.70
C LEU A 189 -1.14 -15.72 3.48
N GLU A 190 -1.33 -16.83 2.77
CA GLU A 190 -0.57 -17.13 1.55
C GLU A 190 -0.97 -16.26 0.35
N ASN A 191 -2.13 -15.63 0.44
CA ASN A 191 -2.73 -14.91 -0.67
C ASN A 191 -2.57 -13.39 -0.56
N VAL A 192 -2.37 -12.83 0.64
CA VAL A 192 -2.33 -11.36 0.85
C VAL A 192 -1.21 -10.65 0.10
N PHE A 193 -0.15 -11.35 -0.29
CA PHE A 193 0.91 -10.83 -1.15
C PHE A 193 0.69 -11.10 -2.64
N LYS A 194 -0.37 -11.84 -3.00
CA LYS A 194 -0.74 -12.01 -4.40
C LYS A 194 -1.33 -10.71 -4.94
N ARG A 195 -1.01 -10.41 -6.18
CA ARG A 195 -1.49 -9.23 -6.89
C ARG A 195 -3.01 -9.25 -6.98
N PHE A 196 -3.65 -8.11 -6.66
CA PHE A 196 -5.10 -7.90 -6.73
C PHE A 196 -5.93 -8.72 -5.75
N TYR A 197 -5.28 -9.37 -4.79
CA TYR A 197 -5.98 -10.10 -3.75
C TYR A 197 -6.50 -9.12 -2.69
N THR A 198 -7.79 -9.21 -2.43
CA THR A 198 -8.46 -8.47 -1.36
C THR A 198 -9.31 -9.44 -0.57
N ILE A 199 -9.29 -9.32 0.74
CA ILE A 199 -10.19 -10.05 1.61
C ILE A 199 -11.53 -9.32 1.54
N ASN A 200 -12.52 -9.90 0.82
CA ASN A 200 -13.87 -9.34 0.68
C ASN A 200 -14.58 -9.38 2.03
N LYS A 201 -14.61 -8.26 2.71
CA LYS A 201 -15.48 -8.01 3.87
C LYS A 201 -16.39 -6.83 3.53
N GLY A 202 -17.48 -7.07 2.80
CA GLY A 202 -18.59 -6.11 2.63
C GLY A 202 -18.22 -4.69 2.21
N ASP A 203 -19.17 -4.03 1.65
CA ASP A 203 -19.20 -2.65 1.13
C ASP A 203 -18.22 -1.64 1.73
N GLU A 204 -17.09 -1.38 1.28
CA GLU A 204 -16.18 -0.24 1.57
C GLU A 204 -14.68 -0.59 1.76
N SER A 205 -14.22 -1.75 1.36
CA SER A 205 -12.77 -1.94 1.42
C SER A 205 -12.08 -1.13 0.32
N GLU A 206 -11.62 0.07 0.67
CA GLU A 206 -10.81 0.97 -0.19
C GLU A 206 -9.42 0.37 -0.53
N SER A 207 -9.29 -0.94 -0.69
CA SER A 207 -8.01 -1.56 -0.99
C SER A 207 -8.03 -2.28 -2.33
N ASN A 208 -7.16 -1.87 -3.24
CA ASN A 208 -7.07 -2.38 -4.61
C ASN A 208 -6.26 -3.69 -4.71
N GLY A 209 -5.86 -4.30 -3.58
CA GLY A 209 -5.03 -5.50 -3.54
C GLY A 209 -3.63 -5.34 -4.17
N ILE A 210 -3.14 -4.10 -4.30
CA ILE A 210 -1.82 -3.81 -4.87
C ILE A 210 -0.79 -3.52 -3.77
N GLY A 211 -1.21 -2.98 -2.64
CA GLY A 211 -0.30 -2.44 -1.63
C GLY A 211 0.73 -3.47 -1.17
N LEU A 212 0.30 -4.61 -0.61
CA LEU A 212 1.21 -5.61 -0.09
C LEU A 212 2.05 -6.30 -1.18
N SER A 213 1.46 -6.57 -2.36
CA SER A 213 2.21 -7.12 -3.49
C SER A 213 3.29 -6.16 -3.99
N LEU A 214 2.98 -4.86 -4.10
CA LEU A 214 3.96 -3.83 -4.46
C LEU A 214 5.04 -3.70 -3.37
N THR A 215 4.67 -3.76 -2.09
CA THR A 215 5.65 -3.76 -0.99
C THR A 215 6.63 -4.93 -1.13
N LYS A 216 6.13 -6.14 -1.39
CA LYS A 216 6.96 -7.32 -1.65
C LYS A 216 7.90 -7.08 -2.84
N ASP A 217 7.36 -6.66 -3.98
CA ASP A 217 8.15 -6.39 -5.19
C ASP A 217 9.26 -5.32 -4.93
N LEU A 218 8.97 -4.29 -4.10
CA LEU A 218 9.94 -3.24 -3.76
C LEU A 218 11.03 -3.70 -2.77
N VAL A 219 10.73 -4.67 -1.92
CA VAL A 219 11.71 -5.27 -1.00
C VAL A 219 12.64 -6.25 -1.73
N GLU A 220 12.12 -6.94 -2.75
CA GLU A 220 12.86 -7.91 -3.57
C GLU A 220 13.70 -7.24 -4.68
N LEU A 221 13.55 -5.93 -4.93
CA LEU A 221 14.26 -5.15 -5.94
C LEU A 221 15.72 -4.87 -5.54
#